data_bd42d16564d0177d250960fe93b254d3
#
_entry.id   bd42d16564d0177d250960fe93b254d3
#
_cell.length_a   1.000
_cell.length_b   1.000
_cell.length_c   1.000
_cell.angle_alpha   90.00
_cell.angle_beta   90.00
_cell.angle_gamma   90.00
#
_symmetry.space_group_name_H-M   'P 1'
#
loop_
_entity.id
_entity.type
_entity.pdbx_description
1 polymer ?
#
loop_
_entity_poly.entity_id
_entity_poly.type
_entity_poly.pdbx_seq_one_letter_code
_entity_poly.pdbx_strand_id
1 'polypeptide(L)'
;MLWITLALLTAFFNASAATVAKQGLSELRPWEMGMVPTTLAGLICLGILPFIEIPPLDAAFWWSWGLSLPLMVVALYFQYSAIQLSPLSLTMPYLSFTPAFVILTGYLLLDEVLNVWGLLGVLFIAAGGYVLNVEVGSGRGLADPIRAVFREPGSWRMLVTAIIFSLTGVFGRMGVLHSSPMFFGLTMVPALGGLFVASGIILGQARLSSLWTKPKAAILAGTCVALEIICHHLAIALAKSAYMLAVKRLNTLISVIYGGLVFQEKNMGIRLSGTLLMLLGVAMIGLLGK
;
A
#
# COMPACT_ATOMS: atom_id res chain seq x y z
N MET A 1 -20.23 -5.50 -5.74
CA MET A 1 -20.14 -4.79 -4.42
C MET A 1 -19.13 -5.43 -3.47
N LEU A 2 -19.01 -6.78 -3.43
CA LEU A 2 -18.07 -7.48 -2.51
C LEU A 2 -16.61 -6.97 -2.60
N TRP A 3 -16.08 -6.74 -3.80
CA TRP A 3 -14.71 -6.26 -3.98
C TRP A 3 -14.46 -4.87 -3.36
N ILE A 4 -15.48 -3.98 -3.37
CA ILE A 4 -15.36 -2.64 -2.74
C ILE A 4 -15.24 -2.81 -1.22
N THR A 5 -16.06 -3.65 -0.61
CA THR A 5 -15.98 -3.93 0.84
C THR A 5 -14.61 -4.50 1.22
N LEU A 6 -14.10 -5.47 0.45
CA LEU A 6 -12.76 -6.03 0.65
C LEU A 6 -11.66 -5.00 0.45
N ALA A 7 -11.79 -4.11 -0.54
CA ALA A 7 -10.83 -3.03 -0.76
C ALA A 7 -10.84 -1.98 0.38
N LEU A 8 -12.02 -1.69 0.94
CA LEU A 8 -12.15 -0.82 2.12
C LEU A 8 -11.54 -1.47 3.37
N LEU A 9 -11.76 -2.77 3.59
CA LEU A 9 -11.10 -3.52 4.67
C LEU A 9 -9.58 -3.53 4.47
N THR A 10 -9.10 -3.71 3.24
CA THR A 10 -7.68 -3.57 2.91
C THR A 10 -7.16 -2.19 3.30
N ALA A 11 -7.89 -1.12 2.96
CA ALA A 11 -7.52 0.24 3.32
C ALA A 11 -7.48 0.45 4.85
N PHE A 12 -8.47 -0.09 5.57
CA PHE A 12 -8.55 -0.02 7.03
C PHE A 12 -7.37 -0.74 7.70
N PHE A 13 -7.11 -1.99 7.33
CA PHE A 13 -6.02 -2.75 7.94
C PHE A 13 -4.65 -2.18 7.58
N ASN A 14 -4.47 -1.67 6.36
CA ASN A 14 -3.24 -0.99 5.95
C ASN A 14 -2.98 0.28 6.79
N ALA A 15 -3.99 1.14 6.97
CA ALA A 15 -3.88 2.33 7.80
C ALA A 15 -3.62 1.97 9.28
N SER A 16 -4.27 0.93 9.78
CA SER A 16 -4.08 0.42 11.15
C SER A 16 -2.67 -0.11 11.35
N ALA A 17 -2.16 -0.93 10.42
CA ALA A 17 -0.79 -1.44 10.46
C ALA A 17 0.25 -0.31 10.47
N ALA A 18 0.08 0.69 9.59
CA ALA A 18 0.97 1.85 9.52
C ALA A 18 0.95 2.68 10.81
N THR A 19 -0.23 2.89 11.40
CA THR A 19 -0.39 3.62 12.66
C THR A 19 0.28 2.89 13.82
N VAL A 20 0.04 1.59 13.95
CA VAL A 20 0.67 0.76 14.99
C VAL A 20 2.19 0.71 14.82
N ALA A 21 2.68 0.56 13.58
CA ALA A 21 4.12 0.57 13.31
C ALA A 21 4.74 1.93 13.67
N LYS A 22 4.08 3.04 13.33
CA LYS A 22 4.56 4.38 13.67
C LYS A 22 4.61 4.61 15.18
N GLN A 23 3.60 4.15 15.92
CA GLN A 23 3.54 4.33 17.39
C GLN A 23 4.50 3.41 18.14
N GLY A 24 4.59 2.16 17.72
CA GLY A 24 5.27 1.13 18.48
C GLY A 24 6.65 0.75 17.96
N LEU A 25 6.97 1.03 16.68
CA LEU A 25 8.21 0.59 16.02
C LEU A 25 9.07 1.75 15.49
N SER A 26 8.71 3.02 15.76
CA SER A 26 9.41 4.20 15.23
C SER A 26 10.87 4.34 15.69
N GLU A 27 11.25 3.68 16.78
CA GLU A 27 12.63 3.64 17.30
C GLU A 27 13.53 2.68 16.49
N LEU A 28 12.93 1.80 15.68
CA LEU A 28 13.64 0.87 14.83
C LEU A 28 14.17 1.56 13.56
N ARG A 29 15.17 0.96 12.92
CA ARG A 29 15.66 1.43 11.61
C ARG A 29 14.58 1.27 10.55
N PRO A 30 14.61 2.02 9.41
CA PRO A 30 13.61 1.92 8.34
C PRO A 30 13.40 0.49 7.86
N TRP A 31 14.51 -0.25 7.70
CA TRP A 31 14.47 -1.65 7.28
C TRP A 31 13.74 -2.53 8.29
N GLU A 32 14.05 -2.36 9.57
CA GLU A 32 13.44 -3.14 10.66
C GLU A 32 11.94 -2.82 10.82
N MET A 33 11.53 -1.56 10.61
CA MET A 33 10.11 -1.17 10.62
C MET A 33 9.29 -1.89 9.54
N GLY A 34 9.88 -2.19 8.37
CA GLY A 34 9.23 -3.02 7.34
C GLY A 34 9.33 -4.51 7.63
N MET A 35 10.49 -4.95 8.08
CA MET A 35 10.80 -6.34 8.36
C MET A 35 9.88 -6.95 9.43
N VAL A 36 9.71 -6.26 10.57
CA VAL A 36 9.00 -6.79 11.73
C VAL A 36 7.54 -7.16 11.42
N PRO A 37 6.67 -6.24 10.96
CA PRO A 37 5.28 -6.60 10.68
C PRO A 37 5.14 -7.57 9.51
N THR A 38 6.00 -7.47 8.47
CA THR A 38 5.93 -8.35 7.31
C THR A 38 6.32 -9.79 7.67
N THR A 39 7.35 -9.98 8.49
CA THR A 39 7.78 -11.30 8.97
C THR A 39 6.68 -11.95 9.83
N LEU A 40 6.08 -11.21 10.77
CA LEU A 40 5.00 -11.74 11.59
C LEU A 40 3.74 -12.04 10.79
N ALA A 41 3.37 -11.19 9.85
CA ALA A 41 2.30 -11.49 8.89
C ALA A 41 2.61 -12.77 8.10
N GLY A 42 3.87 -12.94 7.67
CA GLY A 42 4.34 -14.15 6.99
C GLY A 42 4.17 -15.41 7.84
N LEU A 43 4.52 -15.36 9.12
CA LEU A 43 4.30 -16.50 10.05
C LEU A 43 2.81 -16.84 10.20
N ILE A 44 1.94 -15.83 10.30
CA ILE A 44 0.48 -16.05 10.33
C ILE A 44 0.02 -16.70 9.02
N CYS A 45 0.47 -16.20 7.87
CA CYS A 45 0.13 -16.75 6.56
C CYS A 45 0.62 -18.20 6.39
N LEU A 46 1.83 -18.52 6.87
CA LEU A 46 2.35 -19.88 6.87
C LEU A 46 1.50 -20.84 7.71
N GLY A 47 0.93 -20.37 8.83
CA GLY A 47 0.01 -21.15 9.64
C GLY A 47 -1.32 -21.47 8.95
N ILE A 48 -1.75 -20.62 8.01
CA ILE A 48 -3.00 -20.81 7.23
C ILE A 48 -2.74 -21.63 5.96
N LEU A 49 -1.56 -21.51 5.36
CA LEU A 49 -1.23 -22.11 4.06
C LEU A 49 -1.52 -23.62 3.96
N PRO A 50 -1.28 -24.48 4.99
CA PRO A 50 -1.57 -25.91 4.91
C PRO A 50 -3.04 -26.27 4.72
N PHE A 51 -3.95 -25.33 4.99
CA PHE A 51 -5.41 -25.50 4.84
C PHE A 51 -5.95 -25.04 3.49
N ILE A 52 -5.08 -24.57 2.58
CA ILE A 52 -5.46 -24.05 1.28
C ILE A 52 -5.04 -25.03 0.19
N GLU A 53 -5.94 -25.28 -0.74
CA GLU A 53 -5.63 -26.11 -1.93
C GLU A 53 -4.58 -25.40 -2.80
N ILE A 54 -3.62 -26.19 -3.27
CA ILE A 54 -2.59 -25.72 -4.20
C ILE A 54 -3.20 -25.70 -5.61
N PRO A 55 -3.42 -24.52 -6.21
CA PRO A 55 -3.96 -24.43 -7.56
C PRO A 55 -2.91 -24.86 -8.60
N PRO A 56 -3.32 -25.16 -9.84
CA PRO A 56 -2.38 -25.31 -10.94
C PRO A 56 -1.62 -24.01 -11.15
N LEU A 57 -0.30 -24.10 -11.27
CA LEU A 57 0.61 -22.95 -11.42
C LEU A 57 1.26 -23.00 -12.79
N ASP A 58 1.26 -21.88 -13.48
CA ASP A 58 1.88 -21.71 -14.78
C ASP A 58 3.08 -20.73 -14.75
N ALA A 59 3.67 -20.47 -15.90
CA ALA A 59 4.80 -19.57 -16.01
C ALA A 59 4.45 -18.13 -15.62
N ALA A 60 3.22 -17.65 -15.89
CA ALA A 60 2.79 -16.31 -15.55
C ALA A 60 2.72 -16.09 -14.03
N PHE A 61 2.26 -17.13 -13.28
CA PHE A 61 2.35 -17.11 -11.82
C PHE A 61 3.78 -16.92 -11.34
N TRP A 62 4.73 -17.74 -11.81
CA TRP A 62 6.11 -17.70 -11.34
C TRP A 62 6.83 -16.38 -11.69
N TRP A 63 6.59 -15.84 -12.88
CA TRP A 63 7.13 -14.53 -13.26
C TRP A 63 6.54 -13.41 -12.39
N SER A 64 5.22 -13.37 -12.22
CA SER A 64 4.56 -12.34 -11.42
C SER A 64 4.97 -12.40 -9.95
N TRP A 65 5.04 -13.60 -9.38
CA TRP A 65 5.45 -13.84 -8.00
C TRP A 65 6.92 -13.50 -7.78
N GLY A 66 7.80 -14.00 -8.66
CA GLY A 66 9.25 -13.82 -8.55
C GLY A 66 9.69 -12.38 -8.73
N LEU A 67 9.09 -11.63 -9.68
CA LEU A 67 9.40 -10.21 -9.89
C LEU A 67 8.82 -9.32 -8.80
N SER A 68 7.65 -9.66 -8.26
CA SER A 68 7.03 -8.86 -7.20
C SER A 68 7.87 -8.82 -5.93
N LEU A 69 8.55 -9.91 -5.56
CA LEU A 69 9.31 -10.01 -4.31
C LEU A 69 10.42 -8.95 -4.19
N PRO A 70 11.41 -8.89 -5.10
CA PRO A 70 12.48 -7.90 -5.00
C PRO A 70 11.96 -6.48 -5.17
N LEU A 71 10.98 -6.24 -6.06
CA LEU A 71 10.37 -4.94 -6.24
C LEU A 71 9.67 -4.47 -4.96
N MET A 72 8.97 -5.36 -4.26
CA MET A 72 8.28 -5.02 -3.01
C MET A 72 9.29 -4.69 -1.89
N VAL A 73 10.41 -5.42 -1.78
CA VAL A 73 11.47 -5.10 -0.82
C VAL A 73 12.02 -3.69 -1.08
N VAL A 74 12.32 -3.38 -2.34
CA VAL A 74 12.82 -2.06 -2.75
C VAL A 74 11.78 -0.97 -2.46
N ALA A 75 10.52 -1.20 -2.81
CA ALA A 75 9.44 -0.24 -2.57
C ALA A 75 9.27 0.07 -1.08
N LEU A 76 9.23 -0.96 -0.23
CA LEU A 76 9.07 -0.80 1.21
C LEU A 76 10.29 -0.09 1.84
N TYR A 77 11.49 -0.42 1.39
CA TYR A 77 12.69 0.30 1.84
C TYR A 77 12.61 1.80 1.50
N PHE A 78 12.26 2.15 0.26
CA PHE A 78 12.09 3.54 -0.13
C PHE A 78 10.96 4.23 0.63
N GLN A 79 9.84 3.53 0.87
CA GLN A 79 8.73 4.06 1.65
C GLN A 79 9.14 4.40 3.09
N TYR A 80 9.74 3.47 3.80
CA TYR A 80 10.17 3.71 5.19
C TYR A 80 11.31 4.72 5.28
N SER A 81 12.23 4.70 4.32
CA SER A 81 13.28 5.73 4.22
C SER A 81 12.70 7.13 3.95
N ALA A 82 11.68 7.25 3.09
CA ALA A 82 11.00 8.50 2.84
C ALA A 82 10.33 9.07 4.09
N ILE A 83 9.65 8.20 4.85
CA ILE A 83 8.95 8.56 6.10
C ILE A 83 9.93 9.05 7.19
N GLN A 84 11.14 8.53 7.21
CA GLN A 84 12.16 8.98 8.17
C GLN A 84 12.86 10.26 7.76
N LEU A 85 13.10 10.47 6.47
CA LEU A 85 13.89 11.59 5.96
C LEU A 85 13.10 12.89 5.81
N SER A 86 11.80 12.81 5.66
CA SER A 86 10.98 13.99 5.38
C SER A 86 9.62 13.92 6.09
N PRO A 87 8.97 15.07 6.35
CA PRO A 87 7.64 15.11 6.94
C PRO A 87 6.63 14.29 6.14
N LEU A 88 5.73 13.60 6.83
CA LEU A 88 4.68 12.78 6.21
C LEU A 88 3.79 13.60 5.27
N SER A 89 3.48 14.83 5.65
CA SER A 89 2.70 15.78 4.84
C SER A 89 3.31 16.10 3.48
N LEU A 90 4.63 15.97 3.32
CA LEU A 90 5.33 16.18 2.05
C LEU A 90 5.47 14.89 1.24
N THR A 91 5.53 13.74 1.88
CA THR A 91 5.81 12.46 1.22
C THR A 91 4.55 11.68 0.85
N MET A 92 3.56 11.62 1.74
CA MET A 92 2.34 10.82 1.54
C MET A 92 1.54 11.18 0.28
N PRO A 93 1.46 12.46 -0.18
CA PRO A 93 0.75 12.80 -1.40
C PRO A 93 1.19 12.00 -2.63
N TYR A 94 2.46 11.60 -2.69
CA TYR A 94 3.00 10.86 -3.85
C TYR A 94 2.43 9.45 -3.97
N LEU A 95 2.05 8.80 -2.87
CA LEU A 95 1.39 7.50 -2.95
C LEU A 95 0.01 7.57 -3.59
N SER A 96 -0.65 8.72 -3.54
CA SER A 96 -1.95 8.94 -4.20
C SER A 96 -1.85 8.91 -5.73
N PHE A 97 -0.64 9.03 -6.30
CA PHE A 97 -0.41 8.86 -7.74
C PHE A 97 -0.34 7.38 -8.17
N THR A 98 -0.19 6.43 -7.24
CA THR A 98 -0.12 5.00 -7.60
C THR A 98 -1.28 4.56 -8.51
N PRO A 99 -2.56 4.89 -8.27
CA PRO A 99 -3.64 4.48 -9.16
C PRO A 99 -3.51 5.04 -10.58
N ALA A 100 -2.96 6.26 -10.73
CA ALA A 100 -2.70 6.83 -12.04
C ALA A 100 -1.61 6.04 -12.80
N PHE A 101 -0.55 5.63 -12.12
CA PHE A 101 0.47 4.75 -12.72
C PHE A 101 -0.10 3.37 -13.04
N VAL A 102 -1.04 2.84 -12.22
CA VAL A 102 -1.69 1.54 -12.46
C VAL A 102 -2.54 1.55 -13.72
N ILE A 103 -3.12 2.67 -14.12
CA ILE A 103 -3.84 2.77 -15.40
C ILE A 103 -2.90 2.40 -16.55
N LEU A 104 -1.69 2.93 -16.55
CA LEU A 104 -0.70 2.64 -17.58
C LEU A 104 -0.15 1.22 -17.46
N THR A 105 0.27 0.79 -16.27
CA THR A 105 0.86 -0.53 -16.06
C THR A 105 -0.17 -1.65 -16.24
N GLY A 106 -1.42 -1.44 -15.84
CA GLY A 106 -2.53 -2.39 -16.04
C GLY A 106 -2.91 -2.53 -17.52
N TYR A 107 -2.88 -1.44 -18.27
CA TYR A 107 -3.07 -1.49 -19.72
C TYR A 107 -1.94 -2.26 -20.41
N LEU A 108 -0.67 -1.96 -20.07
CA LEU A 108 0.50 -2.57 -20.73
C LEU A 108 0.71 -4.05 -20.39
N LEU A 109 0.33 -4.49 -19.20
CA LEU A 109 0.67 -5.83 -18.69
C LEU A 109 -0.53 -6.78 -18.65
N LEU A 110 -1.76 -6.26 -18.56
CA LEU A 110 -2.99 -7.05 -18.42
C LEU A 110 -4.07 -6.67 -19.42
N ASP A 111 -3.79 -5.76 -20.38
CA ASP A 111 -4.77 -5.21 -21.33
C ASP A 111 -6.03 -4.65 -20.62
N GLU A 112 -5.86 -4.12 -19.39
CA GLU A 112 -6.96 -3.56 -18.63
C GLU A 112 -7.39 -2.20 -19.18
N VAL A 113 -8.45 -2.16 -19.97
CA VAL A 113 -9.06 -0.92 -20.45
C VAL A 113 -10.14 -0.46 -19.48
N LEU A 114 -10.04 0.78 -19.01
CA LEU A 114 -11.05 1.42 -18.16
C LEU A 114 -12.08 2.15 -19.03
N ASN A 115 -13.35 2.13 -18.63
CA ASN A 115 -14.30 3.05 -19.22
C ASN A 115 -14.07 4.50 -18.70
N VAL A 116 -14.66 5.49 -19.35
CA VAL A 116 -14.46 6.91 -19.02
C VAL A 116 -14.82 7.21 -17.56
N TRP A 117 -15.89 6.65 -17.05
CA TRP A 117 -16.33 6.87 -15.67
C TRP A 117 -15.40 6.26 -14.65
N GLY A 118 -14.89 5.06 -14.94
CA GLY A 118 -13.90 4.41 -14.11
C GLY A 118 -12.56 5.17 -14.10
N LEU A 119 -12.13 5.67 -15.27
CA LEU A 119 -10.94 6.52 -15.39
C LEU A 119 -11.08 7.79 -14.56
N LEU A 120 -12.19 8.51 -14.72
CA LEU A 120 -12.47 9.72 -13.94
C LEU A 120 -12.51 9.40 -12.43
N GLY A 121 -13.17 8.31 -12.03
CA GLY A 121 -13.21 7.88 -10.62
C GLY A 121 -11.83 7.63 -10.03
N VAL A 122 -10.94 6.96 -10.76
CA VAL A 122 -9.54 6.76 -10.32
C VAL A 122 -8.81 8.09 -10.17
N LEU A 123 -8.97 9.01 -11.13
CA LEU A 123 -8.35 10.33 -11.08
C LEU A 123 -8.91 11.18 -9.92
N PHE A 124 -10.21 11.12 -9.64
CA PHE A 124 -10.81 11.80 -8.48
C PHE A 124 -10.25 11.27 -7.15
N ILE A 125 -10.05 9.95 -7.02
CA ILE A 125 -9.42 9.38 -5.82
C ILE A 125 -7.96 9.83 -5.69
N ALA A 126 -7.20 9.84 -6.79
CA ALA A 126 -5.82 10.31 -6.78
C ALA A 126 -5.72 11.79 -6.41
N ALA A 127 -6.55 12.63 -7.01
CA ALA A 127 -6.61 14.06 -6.71
C ALA A 127 -7.06 14.33 -5.27
N GLY A 128 -8.08 13.62 -4.78
CA GLY A 128 -8.57 13.73 -3.41
C GLY A 128 -7.50 13.32 -2.39
N GLY A 129 -6.79 12.22 -2.63
CA GLY A 129 -5.67 11.79 -1.80
C GLY A 129 -4.51 12.78 -1.81
N TYR A 130 -4.24 13.44 -2.94
CA TYR A 130 -3.28 14.53 -3.03
C TYR A 130 -3.70 15.73 -2.18
N VAL A 131 -4.95 16.20 -2.35
CA VAL A 131 -5.51 17.33 -1.59
C VAL A 131 -5.52 17.07 -0.08
N LEU A 132 -5.86 15.85 0.35
CA LEU A 132 -5.82 15.45 1.76
C LEU A 132 -4.47 15.67 2.44
N ASN A 133 -3.39 15.55 1.68
CA ASN A 133 -2.03 15.62 2.19
C ASN A 133 -1.36 16.99 1.95
N VAL A 134 -2.06 17.95 1.33
CA VAL A 134 -1.57 19.34 1.19
C VAL A 134 -1.80 20.09 2.51
N GLU A 135 -0.73 20.58 3.12
CA GLU A 135 -0.81 21.48 4.27
C GLU A 135 -1.21 22.88 3.82
N VAL A 136 -2.40 23.33 4.20
CA VAL A 136 -2.83 24.70 3.99
C VAL A 136 -2.52 25.56 5.20
N GLY A 137 -1.99 26.74 4.95
CA GLY A 137 -1.54 27.65 6.01
C GLY A 137 -0.03 27.67 6.24
N SER A 138 0.73 26.77 5.62
CA SER A 138 2.20 26.78 5.67
C SER A 138 2.84 27.76 4.67
N GLY A 139 2.05 28.57 3.96
CA GLY A 139 2.53 29.41 2.84
C GLY A 139 2.94 28.60 1.60
N ARG A 140 2.67 27.30 1.58
CA ARG A 140 2.97 26.37 0.50
C ARG A 140 1.77 26.26 -0.44
N GLY A 141 2.00 26.46 -1.73
CA GLY A 141 0.97 26.35 -2.77
C GLY A 141 0.70 24.90 -3.19
N LEU A 142 -0.39 24.68 -3.94
CA LEU A 142 -0.73 23.36 -4.51
C LEU A 142 0.37 22.77 -5.40
N ALA A 143 1.29 23.58 -5.94
CA ALA A 143 2.41 23.12 -6.75
C ALA A 143 3.66 22.72 -5.93
N ASP A 144 3.70 23.02 -4.64
CA ASP A 144 4.88 22.81 -3.82
C ASP A 144 5.26 21.32 -3.66
N PRO A 145 4.32 20.37 -3.55
CA PRO A 145 4.68 18.96 -3.58
C PRO A 145 5.41 18.57 -4.86
N ILE A 146 4.99 19.10 -6.03
CA ILE A 146 5.67 18.81 -7.31
C ILE A 146 7.10 19.37 -7.30
N ARG A 147 7.30 20.57 -6.76
CA ARG A 147 8.64 21.18 -6.61
C ARG A 147 9.49 20.43 -5.57
N ALA A 148 8.85 19.89 -4.53
CA ALA A 148 9.51 19.13 -3.48
C ALA A 148 10.12 17.82 -3.99
N VAL A 149 9.60 17.21 -5.08
CA VAL A 149 10.23 16.03 -5.73
C VAL A 149 11.71 16.27 -5.99
N PHE A 150 12.06 17.46 -6.42
CA PHE A 150 13.44 17.80 -6.81
C PHE A 150 14.30 18.33 -5.64
N ARG A 151 13.69 18.67 -4.51
CA ARG A 151 14.36 19.30 -3.37
C ARG A 151 14.40 18.44 -2.12
N GLU A 152 13.38 17.59 -1.91
CA GLU A 152 13.20 16.80 -0.70
C GLU A 152 13.57 15.33 -0.93
N PRO A 153 14.54 14.78 -0.17
CA PRO A 153 14.97 13.39 -0.35
C PRO A 153 13.84 12.35 -0.15
N GLY A 154 12.88 12.62 0.74
CA GLY A 154 11.74 11.74 0.98
C GLY A 154 10.73 11.75 -0.16
N SER A 155 10.54 12.89 -0.82
CA SER A 155 9.51 13.04 -1.86
C SER A 155 9.79 12.17 -3.08
N TRP A 156 11.01 12.21 -3.63
CA TRP A 156 11.34 11.37 -4.78
C TRP A 156 11.32 9.88 -4.45
N ARG A 157 11.75 9.50 -3.22
CA ARG A 157 11.69 8.10 -2.77
C ARG A 157 10.26 7.61 -2.72
N MET A 158 9.33 8.42 -2.22
CA MET A 158 7.92 8.07 -2.17
C MET A 158 7.29 7.99 -3.56
N LEU A 159 7.70 8.85 -4.51
CA LEU A 159 7.25 8.75 -5.90
C LEU A 159 7.76 7.45 -6.56
N VAL A 160 9.03 7.09 -6.35
CA VAL A 160 9.56 5.78 -6.81
C VAL A 160 8.78 4.64 -6.18
N THR A 161 8.46 4.71 -4.88
CA THR A 161 7.60 3.73 -4.21
C THR A 161 6.23 3.62 -4.90
N ALA A 162 5.60 4.75 -5.26
CA ALA A 162 4.31 4.74 -5.94
C ALA A 162 4.37 4.06 -7.31
N ILE A 163 5.44 4.28 -8.06
CA ILE A 163 5.67 3.61 -9.36
C ILE A 163 5.88 2.11 -9.16
N ILE A 164 6.74 1.71 -8.24
CA ILE A 164 6.98 0.29 -7.98
C ILE A 164 5.71 -0.39 -7.47
N PHE A 165 4.92 0.25 -6.59
CA PHE A 165 3.64 -0.27 -6.14
C PHE A 165 2.62 -0.40 -7.27
N SER A 166 2.71 0.40 -8.33
CA SER A 166 1.85 0.19 -9.51
C SER A 166 2.20 -1.10 -10.24
N LEU A 167 3.47 -1.39 -10.41
CA LEU A 167 3.94 -2.63 -11.04
C LEU A 167 3.61 -3.86 -10.19
N THR A 168 3.95 -3.83 -8.91
CA THR A 168 3.68 -4.96 -8.00
C THR A 168 2.19 -5.21 -7.80
N GLY A 169 1.36 -4.18 -7.89
CA GLY A 169 -0.10 -4.33 -7.85
C GLY A 169 -0.65 -5.06 -9.07
N VAL A 170 -0.13 -4.74 -10.27
CA VAL A 170 -0.52 -5.42 -11.51
C VAL A 170 0.04 -6.85 -11.57
N PHE A 171 1.30 -7.07 -11.17
CA PHE A 171 1.86 -8.42 -11.02
C PHE A 171 1.07 -9.24 -9.98
N GLY A 172 0.67 -8.61 -8.86
CA GLY A 172 -0.18 -9.27 -7.87
C GLY A 172 -1.50 -9.76 -8.46
N ARG A 173 -2.16 -8.93 -9.29
CA ARG A 173 -3.37 -9.37 -10.00
C ARG A 173 -3.07 -10.49 -11.01
N MET A 174 -2.00 -10.37 -11.80
CA MET A 174 -1.58 -11.44 -12.72
C MET A 174 -1.38 -12.75 -11.97
N GLY A 175 -0.63 -12.75 -10.89
CA GLY A 175 -0.38 -13.94 -10.09
C GLY A 175 -1.64 -14.55 -9.47
N VAL A 176 -2.59 -13.71 -9.03
CA VAL A 176 -3.90 -14.14 -8.53
C VAL A 176 -4.74 -14.80 -9.62
N LEU A 177 -4.75 -14.26 -10.84
CA LEU A 177 -5.51 -14.80 -11.97
C LEU A 177 -4.92 -16.14 -12.46
N HIS A 178 -3.63 -16.36 -12.28
CA HIS A 178 -2.90 -17.57 -12.67
C HIS A 178 -2.65 -18.53 -11.49
N SER A 179 -3.37 -18.36 -10.39
CA SER A 179 -3.37 -19.26 -9.23
C SER A 179 -4.70 -19.15 -8.47
N SER A 180 -4.64 -18.73 -7.22
CA SER A 180 -5.81 -18.32 -6.44
C SER A 180 -5.48 -17.14 -5.54
N PRO A 181 -6.47 -16.31 -5.15
CA PRO A 181 -6.24 -15.15 -4.28
C PRO A 181 -5.57 -15.53 -2.96
N MET A 182 -6.03 -16.61 -2.34
CA MET A 182 -5.49 -17.06 -1.06
C MET A 182 -4.09 -17.65 -1.22
N PHE A 183 -3.87 -18.49 -2.22
CA PHE A 183 -2.57 -19.12 -2.45
C PHE A 183 -1.49 -18.08 -2.75
N PHE A 184 -1.78 -17.12 -3.66
CA PHE A 184 -0.83 -16.06 -3.99
C PHE A 184 -0.46 -15.22 -2.76
N GLY A 185 -1.43 -14.72 -2.02
CA GLY A 185 -1.19 -13.90 -0.83
C GLY A 185 -0.46 -14.64 0.27
N LEU A 186 -0.89 -15.87 0.59
CA LEU A 186 -0.32 -16.67 1.67
C LEU A 186 1.09 -17.22 1.35
N THR A 187 1.49 -17.28 0.09
CA THR A 187 2.87 -17.64 -0.29
C THR A 187 3.77 -16.42 -0.45
N MET A 188 3.22 -15.32 -0.96
CA MET A 188 3.96 -14.08 -1.23
C MET A 188 4.48 -13.44 0.07
N VAL A 189 3.66 -13.35 1.11
CA VAL A 189 4.01 -12.61 2.33
C VAL A 189 5.11 -13.30 3.15
N PRO A 190 5.08 -14.62 3.37
CA PRO A 190 6.21 -15.31 4.02
C PRO A 190 7.53 -15.17 3.24
N ALA A 191 7.46 -15.32 1.92
CA ALA A 191 8.62 -15.16 1.06
C ALA A 191 9.19 -13.72 1.13
N LEU A 192 8.30 -12.72 1.14
CA LEU A 192 8.68 -11.32 1.32
C LEU A 192 9.32 -11.08 2.70
N GLY A 193 8.74 -11.60 3.77
CA GLY A 193 9.30 -11.52 5.12
C GLY A 193 10.68 -12.15 5.21
N GLY A 194 10.84 -13.35 4.65
CA GLY A 194 12.14 -14.04 4.57
C GLY A 194 13.18 -13.26 3.78
N LEU A 195 12.78 -12.70 2.63
CA LEU A 195 13.67 -11.88 1.80
C LEU A 195 14.06 -10.57 2.50
N PHE A 196 13.12 -9.96 3.25
CA PHE A 196 13.39 -8.77 4.07
C PHE A 196 14.41 -9.06 5.18
N VAL A 197 14.25 -10.19 5.88
CA VAL A 197 15.19 -10.64 6.90
C VAL A 197 16.56 -10.91 6.29
N ALA A 198 16.62 -11.73 5.23
CA ALA A 198 17.88 -12.11 4.60
C ALA A 198 18.64 -10.89 4.06
N SER A 199 17.97 -10.05 3.27
CA SER A 199 18.58 -8.84 2.70
C SER A 199 18.97 -7.81 3.77
N GLY A 200 18.14 -7.65 4.81
CA GLY A 200 18.46 -6.75 5.93
C GLY A 200 19.70 -7.16 6.72
N ILE A 201 19.91 -8.45 6.93
CA ILE A 201 21.10 -9.00 7.59
C ILE A 201 22.34 -8.83 6.68
N ILE A 202 22.23 -9.24 5.41
CA ILE A 202 23.33 -9.16 4.44
C ILE A 202 23.81 -7.71 4.28
N LEU A 203 22.89 -6.76 4.22
CA LEU A 203 23.18 -5.33 4.10
C LEU A 203 23.55 -4.64 5.42
N GLY A 204 23.52 -5.35 6.55
CA GLY A 204 23.79 -4.78 7.87
C GLY A 204 22.74 -3.75 8.33
N GLN A 205 21.55 -3.75 7.72
CA GLN A 205 20.47 -2.79 7.98
C GLN A 205 19.43 -3.28 9.00
N ALA A 206 19.44 -4.57 9.35
CA ALA A 206 18.50 -5.16 10.29
C ALA A 206 19.18 -6.15 11.23
N ARG A 207 18.61 -6.29 12.43
CA ARG A 207 18.96 -7.28 13.45
C ARG A 207 17.79 -8.19 13.72
N LEU A 208 18.01 -9.49 13.88
CA LEU A 208 16.96 -10.44 14.25
C LEU A 208 16.31 -10.10 15.61
N SER A 209 17.09 -9.53 16.54
CA SER A 209 16.58 -9.10 17.84
C SER A 209 15.44 -8.07 17.73
N SER A 210 15.35 -7.30 16.64
CA SER A 210 14.30 -6.31 16.41
C SER A 210 12.89 -6.95 16.38
N LEU A 211 12.79 -8.21 15.98
CA LEU A 211 11.52 -8.96 15.94
C LEU A 211 10.88 -9.08 17.34
N TRP A 212 11.68 -9.05 18.39
CA TRP A 212 11.25 -9.26 19.78
C TRP A 212 11.28 -7.98 20.64
N THR A 213 11.78 -6.87 20.10
CA THR A 213 11.96 -5.62 20.88
C THR A 213 10.65 -5.03 21.39
N LYS A 214 9.59 -5.06 20.59
CA LYS A 214 8.26 -4.50 20.90
C LYS A 214 7.17 -5.53 20.53
N PRO A 215 7.03 -6.65 21.25
CA PRO A 215 6.23 -7.80 20.79
C PRO A 215 4.75 -7.47 20.60
N LYS A 216 4.14 -6.64 21.46
CA LYS A 216 2.72 -6.23 21.32
C LYS A 216 2.48 -5.44 20.04
N ALA A 217 3.32 -4.45 19.75
CA ALA A 217 3.20 -3.65 18.54
C ALA A 217 3.50 -4.50 17.29
N ALA A 218 4.49 -5.37 17.37
CA ALA A 218 4.88 -6.28 16.31
C ALA A 218 3.73 -7.25 15.93
N ILE A 219 3.13 -7.92 16.93
CA ILE A 219 2.00 -8.84 16.72
C ILE A 219 0.80 -8.10 16.14
N LEU A 220 0.43 -6.94 16.70
CA LEU A 220 -0.71 -6.18 16.24
C LEU A 220 -0.51 -5.66 14.81
N ALA A 221 0.67 -5.09 14.49
CA ALA A 221 0.99 -4.65 13.15
C ALA A 221 1.04 -5.82 12.16
N GLY A 222 1.66 -6.94 12.53
CA GLY A 222 1.73 -8.15 11.71
C GLY A 222 0.35 -8.76 11.43
N THR A 223 -0.52 -8.80 12.42
CA THR A 223 -1.91 -9.25 12.24
C THR A 223 -2.67 -8.34 11.29
N CYS A 224 -2.54 -7.01 11.43
CA CYS A 224 -3.15 -6.07 10.49
C CYS A 224 -2.61 -6.26 9.07
N VAL A 225 -1.31 -6.49 8.89
CA VAL A 225 -0.71 -6.77 7.56
C VAL A 225 -1.25 -8.09 7.00
N ALA A 226 -1.36 -9.16 7.79
CA ALA A 226 -1.91 -10.42 7.33
C ALA A 226 -3.37 -10.28 6.86
N LEU A 227 -4.21 -9.58 7.63
CA LEU A 227 -5.61 -9.32 7.26
C LEU A 227 -5.71 -8.40 6.03
N GLU A 228 -4.85 -7.38 5.95
CA GLU A 228 -4.73 -6.53 4.76
C GLU A 228 -4.47 -7.36 3.50
N ILE A 229 -3.49 -8.24 3.54
CA ILE A 229 -3.07 -9.06 2.39
C ILE A 229 -4.18 -10.01 1.94
N ILE A 230 -4.85 -10.68 2.88
CA ILE A 230 -5.99 -11.55 2.56
C ILE A 230 -7.10 -10.75 1.86
N CYS A 231 -7.53 -9.65 2.45
CA CYS A 231 -8.55 -8.79 1.86
C CYS A 231 -8.11 -8.23 0.50
N HIS A 232 -6.83 -7.83 0.37
CA HIS A 232 -6.25 -7.29 -0.85
C HIS A 232 -6.34 -8.28 -2.01
N HIS A 233 -5.87 -9.52 -1.82
CA HIS A 233 -5.84 -10.49 -2.91
C HIS A 233 -7.24 -10.99 -3.26
N LEU A 234 -8.14 -11.10 -2.30
CA LEU A 234 -9.56 -11.37 -2.59
C LEU A 234 -10.21 -10.22 -3.38
N ALA A 235 -9.91 -8.96 -3.05
CA ALA A 235 -10.47 -7.81 -3.75
C ALA A 235 -9.93 -7.69 -5.18
N ILE A 236 -8.62 -7.85 -5.36
CA ILE A 236 -7.96 -7.67 -6.66
C ILE A 236 -8.31 -8.78 -7.66
N ALA A 237 -8.73 -9.96 -7.17
CA ALA A 237 -9.28 -11.02 -8.02
C ALA A 237 -10.61 -10.63 -8.67
N LEU A 238 -11.39 -9.78 -8.01
CA LEU A 238 -12.78 -9.45 -8.37
C LEU A 238 -12.91 -8.14 -9.14
N ALA A 239 -11.83 -7.34 -9.27
CA ALA A 239 -11.87 -6.02 -9.90
C ALA A 239 -10.61 -5.73 -10.71
N LYS A 240 -10.68 -4.79 -11.65
CA LYS A 240 -9.49 -4.29 -12.36
C LYS A 240 -8.49 -3.69 -11.37
N SER A 241 -7.20 -3.87 -11.65
CA SER A 241 -6.11 -3.43 -10.77
C SER A 241 -6.24 -1.97 -10.37
N ALA A 242 -6.50 -1.09 -11.34
CA ALA A 242 -6.63 0.36 -11.10
C ALA A 242 -7.79 0.68 -10.15
N TYR A 243 -8.94 0.02 -10.28
CA TYR A 243 -10.10 0.26 -9.41
C TYR A 243 -9.83 -0.17 -7.97
N MET A 244 -9.33 -1.39 -7.80
CA MET A 244 -9.03 -1.92 -6.46
C MET A 244 -7.97 -1.07 -5.76
N LEU A 245 -6.88 -0.76 -6.46
CA LEU A 245 -5.79 0.02 -5.88
C LEU A 245 -6.18 1.48 -5.64
N ALA A 246 -7.09 2.07 -6.44
CA ALA A 246 -7.64 3.38 -6.17
C ALA A 246 -8.46 3.38 -4.85
N VAL A 247 -9.40 2.44 -4.69
CA VAL A 247 -10.21 2.34 -3.46
C VAL A 247 -9.33 2.07 -2.24
N LYS A 248 -8.27 1.25 -2.37
CA LYS A 248 -7.29 1.03 -1.30
C LYS A 248 -6.66 2.34 -0.81
N ARG A 249 -6.52 3.39 -1.65
CA ARG A 249 -5.97 4.69 -1.24
C ARG A 249 -6.84 5.46 -0.24
N LEU A 250 -8.06 5.00 0.04
CA LEU A 250 -8.82 5.49 1.19
C LEU A 250 -8.13 5.20 2.54
N ASN A 251 -7.08 4.35 2.55
CA ASN A 251 -6.19 4.22 3.71
C ASN A 251 -5.61 5.56 4.17
N THR A 252 -5.37 6.50 3.24
CA THR A 252 -4.88 7.84 3.56
C THR A 252 -5.90 8.62 4.39
N LEU A 253 -7.20 8.54 4.04
CA LEU A 253 -8.28 9.15 4.81
C LEU A 253 -8.34 8.55 6.23
N ILE A 254 -8.28 7.21 6.32
CA ILE A 254 -8.32 6.52 7.61
C ILE A 254 -7.10 6.91 8.46
N SER A 255 -5.92 7.01 7.85
CA SER A 255 -4.69 7.47 8.52
C SER A 255 -4.81 8.91 9.03
N VAL A 256 -5.49 9.79 8.29
CA VAL A 256 -5.79 11.16 8.74
C VAL A 256 -6.73 11.16 9.95
N ILE A 257 -7.77 10.32 9.94
CA ILE A 257 -8.68 10.17 11.08
C ILE A 257 -7.91 9.67 12.31
N TYR A 258 -7.07 8.64 12.16
CA TYR A 258 -6.19 8.18 13.24
C TYR A 258 -5.22 9.27 13.70
N GLY A 259 -4.66 10.06 12.78
CA GLY A 259 -3.83 11.23 13.09
C GLY A 259 -4.54 12.24 13.97
N GLY A 260 -5.78 12.57 13.62
CA GLY A 260 -6.62 13.49 14.41
C GLY A 260 -6.99 12.94 15.79
N LEU A 261 -7.39 11.66 15.89
CA LEU A 261 -7.82 11.02 17.13
C LEU A 261 -6.65 10.72 18.08
N VAL A 262 -5.51 10.29 17.53
CA VAL A 262 -4.36 9.82 18.31
C VAL A 262 -3.32 10.93 18.51
N PHE A 263 -3.11 11.79 17.50
CA PHE A 263 -2.07 12.83 17.51
C PHE A 263 -2.61 14.26 17.65
N GLN A 264 -3.94 14.45 17.80
CA GLN A 264 -4.64 15.74 17.99
C GLN A 264 -4.28 16.81 16.94
N GLU A 265 -4.05 16.38 15.69
CA GLU A 265 -3.71 17.28 14.59
C GLU A 265 -4.86 18.23 14.24
N LYS A 266 -4.55 19.53 14.09
CA LYS A 266 -5.51 20.59 13.73
C LYS A 266 -5.51 20.77 12.20
N ASN A 267 -6.64 21.00 11.56
CA ASN A 267 -6.90 21.45 10.16
C ASN A 267 -7.88 20.54 9.39
N MET A 268 -9.13 20.48 9.89
CA MET A 268 -10.17 19.57 9.35
C MET A 268 -10.81 20.02 8.00
N GLY A 269 -10.80 21.31 7.65
CA GLY A 269 -11.58 21.79 6.50
C GLY A 269 -11.09 21.31 5.13
N ILE A 270 -9.78 21.26 4.92
CA ILE A 270 -9.19 20.80 3.65
C ILE A 270 -9.23 19.27 3.54
N ARG A 271 -9.10 18.62 4.68
CA ARG A 271 -9.27 17.18 4.78
C ARG A 271 -10.68 16.75 4.33
N LEU A 272 -11.70 17.59 4.56
CA LEU A 272 -13.06 17.35 4.10
C LEU A 272 -13.19 17.41 2.57
N SER A 273 -12.57 18.39 1.91
CA SER A 273 -12.63 18.50 0.45
C SER A 273 -11.92 17.35 -0.27
N GLY A 274 -10.74 16.96 0.19
CA GLY A 274 -10.04 15.76 -0.32
C GLY A 274 -10.84 14.47 -0.12
N THR A 275 -11.48 14.33 1.05
CA THR A 275 -12.37 13.22 1.35
C THR A 275 -13.55 13.14 0.39
N LEU A 276 -14.22 14.27 0.14
CA LEU A 276 -15.35 14.32 -0.80
C LEU A 276 -14.95 13.90 -2.20
N LEU A 277 -13.79 14.38 -2.70
CA LEU A 277 -13.27 13.96 -4.00
C LEU A 277 -13.02 12.43 -4.04
N MET A 278 -12.42 11.85 -3.00
CA MET A 278 -12.18 10.41 -2.94
C MET A 278 -13.49 9.61 -2.92
N LEU A 279 -14.49 10.03 -2.14
CA LEU A 279 -15.79 9.37 -2.06
C LEU A 279 -16.56 9.47 -3.38
N LEU A 280 -16.52 10.61 -4.07
CA LEU A 280 -17.07 10.76 -5.41
C LEU A 280 -16.40 9.79 -6.40
N GLY A 281 -15.07 9.68 -6.36
CA GLY A 281 -14.34 8.74 -7.19
C GLY A 281 -14.74 7.28 -6.94
N VAL A 282 -14.90 6.88 -5.67
CA VAL A 282 -15.39 5.53 -5.32
C VAL A 282 -16.80 5.30 -5.84
N ALA A 283 -17.69 6.27 -5.71
CA ALA A 283 -19.06 6.18 -6.23
C ALA A 283 -19.08 6.03 -7.76
N MET A 284 -18.25 6.82 -8.47
CA MET A 284 -18.12 6.71 -9.94
C MET A 284 -17.64 5.33 -10.37
N ILE A 285 -16.61 4.78 -9.73
CA ILE A 285 -16.11 3.43 -10.02
C ILE A 285 -17.17 2.37 -9.70
N GLY A 286 -17.80 2.46 -8.53
CA GLY A 286 -18.75 1.46 -8.05
C GLY A 286 -20.05 1.40 -8.84
N LEU A 287 -20.56 2.54 -9.30
CA LEU A 287 -21.84 2.65 -10.00
C LEU A 287 -21.70 2.61 -11.54
N LEU A 288 -20.64 3.23 -12.08
CA LEU A 288 -20.48 3.51 -13.51
C LEU A 288 -19.22 2.87 -14.12
N GLY A 289 -18.28 2.37 -13.32
CA GLY A 289 -16.98 1.81 -13.72
C GLY A 289 -17.01 0.36 -14.21
N LYS A 290 -18.13 -0.10 -14.77
CA LYS A 290 -18.29 -1.48 -15.28
C LYS A 290 -17.58 -1.71 -16.60
#